data_34b7e5605063e45494a4a8eaa0414ca8
#
_entry.id   34b7e5605063e45494a4a8eaa0414ca8
#
_cell.length_a   1.000
_cell.length_b   1.000
_cell.length_c   1.000
_cell.angle_alpha   90.00
_cell.angle_beta   90.00
_cell.angle_gamma   90.00
#
_symmetry.space_group_name_H-M   'P 1'
#
loop_
_entity.id
_entity.type
_entity.pdbx_description
1 polymer ?
#
loop_
_entity_poly.entity_id
_entity_poly.type
_entity_poly.pdbx_seq_one_letter_code
_entity_poly.pdbx_strand_id
1 'polypeptide(L)'
;MARSTSAGVLVIGAGLATVAALAGPAAADAAGPPAASAMHRQAAGISSTVVDHTRVRHAGANNIWGGYAVTGGTFRSVTGDWTVPALNCSATAGDISFWSGLDGWTSSTVEQIGLDAVCTRSGKVQYNPWVEMYPANSIYFTEPVKAGDTMTSSVTTNGSGTFTLVLADPTQGWTKTYTKSLKSAALSSAEVIAEAIGSQSVPLCPDFDSVQFSNVTANGSTFAAAGTVNTTNLERNGVFLTQDGALTGTSFPISWLHA
;
A
#
# COMPACT_ATOMS: atom_id res chain seq x y z
N MET A 1 20.93 87.66 10.63
CA MET A 1 21.59 88.07 9.40
C MET A 1 22.66 87.05 9.05
N ALA A 2 22.86 86.84 7.81
CA ALA A 2 23.85 85.94 7.16
C ALA A 2 23.45 84.46 7.04
N ARG A 3 23.06 84.11 5.85
CA ARG A 3 22.89 82.77 5.27
C ARG A 3 24.26 82.17 4.96
N SER A 4 24.44 80.90 5.22
CA SER A 4 25.52 80.13 4.62
C SER A 4 24.91 78.91 3.95
N THR A 5 25.05 78.87 2.67
CA THR A 5 24.72 77.75 1.77
C THR A 5 25.94 76.88 1.65
N SER A 6 25.82 75.59 1.95
CA SER A 6 26.83 74.59 1.60
C SER A 6 26.24 73.58 0.65
N ALA A 7 26.86 73.48 -0.49
CA ALA A 7 26.56 72.54 -1.55
C ALA A 7 27.05 71.13 -1.19
N GLY A 8 26.18 70.14 -1.20
CA GLY A 8 26.54 68.75 -1.05
C GLY A 8 26.75 68.10 -2.38
N VAL A 9 27.90 67.47 -2.56
CA VAL A 9 28.30 66.68 -3.76
C VAL A 9 27.55 65.36 -3.75
N LEU A 10 26.84 65.08 -4.84
CA LEU A 10 26.19 63.82 -5.13
C LEU A 10 27.20 62.82 -5.72
N VAL A 11 27.57 61.79 -4.96
CA VAL A 11 28.37 60.67 -5.45
C VAL A 11 27.39 59.57 -5.90
N ILE A 12 27.33 59.32 -7.22
CA ILE A 12 26.60 58.22 -7.80
C ILE A 12 27.44 56.95 -7.69
N GLY A 13 27.13 56.10 -6.73
CA GLY A 13 27.71 54.79 -6.64
C GLY A 13 26.92 53.80 -7.50
N ALA A 14 27.53 53.31 -8.59
CA ALA A 14 26.98 52.21 -9.37
C ALA A 14 27.09 50.90 -8.58
N GLY A 15 26.01 50.48 -7.96
CA GLY A 15 25.91 49.17 -7.36
C GLY A 15 25.62 48.11 -8.42
N LEU A 16 26.57 47.22 -8.67
CA LEU A 16 26.30 45.96 -9.38
C LEU A 16 25.35 45.12 -8.53
N ALA A 17 24.13 44.94 -8.97
CA ALA A 17 23.22 43.97 -8.40
C ALA A 17 23.62 42.58 -8.94
N THR A 18 24.29 41.79 -8.11
CA THR A 18 24.43 40.35 -8.35
C THR A 18 23.09 39.68 -8.07
N VAL A 19 22.44 39.23 -9.15
CA VAL A 19 21.26 38.37 -9.04
C VAL A 19 21.73 36.99 -8.55
N ALA A 20 21.57 36.72 -7.27
CA ALA A 20 21.70 35.37 -6.74
C ALA A 20 20.49 34.59 -7.24
N ALA A 21 20.71 33.68 -8.17
CA ALA A 21 19.73 32.66 -8.54
C ALA A 21 19.54 31.77 -7.31
N LEU A 22 18.38 31.88 -6.68
CA LEU A 22 17.91 30.91 -5.69
C LEU A 22 17.64 29.61 -6.46
N ALA A 23 18.58 28.68 -6.40
CA ALA A 23 18.31 27.29 -6.74
C ALA A 23 17.25 26.79 -5.76
N GLY A 24 16.03 26.58 -6.22
CA GLY A 24 14.99 25.89 -5.47
C GLY A 24 15.50 24.50 -5.07
N PRO A 25 15.01 23.95 -3.95
CA PRO A 25 15.37 22.59 -3.58
C PRO A 25 14.98 21.67 -4.74
N ALA A 26 15.95 20.93 -5.26
CA ALA A 26 15.70 19.82 -6.15
C ALA A 26 14.71 18.90 -5.43
N ALA A 27 13.59 18.63 -6.07
CA ALA A 27 12.71 17.57 -5.61
C ALA A 27 13.58 16.31 -5.51
N ALA A 28 13.78 15.83 -4.29
CA ALA A 28 14.39 14.55 -4.08
C ALA A 28 13.43 13.53 -4.74
N ASP A 29 13.84 12.96 -5.86
CA ASP A 29 13.24 11.75 -6.38
C ASP A 29 13.26 10.75 -5.24
N ALA A 30 12.09 10.47 -4.67
CA ALA A 30 11.94 9.41 -3.71
C ALA A 30 12.26 8.12 -4.47
N ALA A 31 13.51 7.70 -4.39
CA ALA A 31 13.91 6.38 -4.87
C ALA A 31 13.05 5.38 -4.11
N GLY A 32 12.13 4.73 -4.81
CA GLY A 32 11.35 3.64 -4.25
C GLY A 32 12.31 2.57 -3.70
N PRO A 33 11.89 1.80 -2.70
CA PRO A 33 12.75 0.78 -2.12
C PRO A 33 13.22 -0.20 -3.20
N PRO A 34 14.41 -0.80 -3.02
CA PRO A 34 14.93 -1.78 -3.95
C PRO A 34 13.94 -2.94 -4.09
N ALA A 35 13.68 -3.33 -5.34
CA ALA A 35 12.83 -4.46 -5.64
C ALA A 35 13.36 -5.71 -4.94
N ALA A 36 12.66 -6.18 -3.93
CA ALA A 36 12.93 -7.45 -3.31
C ALA A 36 11.92 -8.46 -3.85
N SER A 37 12.40 -9.57 -4.37
CA SER A 37 11.56 -10.68 -4.85
C SER A 37 11.54 -11.75 -3.77
N ALA A 38 10.39 -12.00 -3.19
CA ALA A 38 10.16 -13.21 -2.42
C ALA A 38 9.18 -14.11 -3.19
N MET A 39 9.57 -15.36 -3.30
CA MET A 39 8.77 -16.38 -3.96
C MET A 39 8.16 -17.28 -2.90
N HIS A 40 6.83 -17.43 -2.93
CA HIS A 40 6.09 -18.22 -1.96
C HIS A 40 5.62 -19.54 -2.54
N ARG A 41 5.67 -20.58 -1.73
CA ARG A 41 5.03 -21.86 -2.05
C ARG A 41 3.76 -21.99 -1.22
N GLN A 42 2.66 -22.26 -1.88
CA GLN A 42 1.38 -22.52 -1.26
C GLN A 42 1.38 -23.81 -0.43
N ALA A 43 0.51 -23.84 0.60
CA ALA A 43 0.18 -25.06 1.33
C ALA A 43 -0.43 -26.12 0.40
N ALA A 44 -0.20 -27.39 0.72
CA ALA A 44 -0.56 -28.55 -0.11
C ALA A 44 -2.04 -28.51 -0.54
N GLY A 45 -2.28 -28.47 -1.85
CA GLY A 45 -3.62 -28.53 -2.47
C GLY A 45 -3.94 -27.42 -3.44
N ILE A 46 -3.15 -26.34 -3.48
CA ILE A 46 -3.29 -25.25 -4.44
C ILE A 46 -2.12 -25.33 -5.42
N SER A 47 -2.38 -25.17 -6.71
CA SER A 47 -1.37 -25.21 -7.77
C SER A 47 -0.16 -24.36 -7.37
N SER A 48 1.05 -24.88 -7.61
CA SER A 48 2.35 -24.28 -7.22
C SER A 48 2.67 -22.98 -7.98
N THR A 49 1.75 -22.04 -8.02
CA THR A 49 2.06 -20.67 -8.40
C THR A 49 2.72 -20.00 -7.21
N VAL A 50 3.92 -19.55 -7.44
CA VAL A 50 4.65 -18.72 -6.48
C VAL A 50 3.93 -17.38 -6.42
N VAL A 51 3.40 -17.02 -5.27
CA VAL A 51 2.75 -15.74 -5.02
C VAL A 51 3.79 -14.81 -4.43
N ASP A 52 3.95 -13.64 -5.03
CA ASP A 52 4.86 -12.58 -4.58
C ASP A 52 4.04 -11.38 -4.14
N HIS A 53 3.88 -11.17 -2.84
CA HIS A 53 3.16 -10.05 -2.24
C HIS A 53 4.05 -8.82 -1.98
N THR A 54 5.24 -8.77 -2.53
CA THR A 54 6.30 -7.91 -2.03
C THR A 54 6.66 -6.74 -2.91
N ARG A 55 5.86 -6.43 -3.90
CA ARG A 55 6.22 -5.36 -4.80
C ARG A 55 5.66 -4.02 -4.40
N VAL A 56 6.53 -3.29 -3.82
CA VAL A 56 6.50 -1.85 -3.78
C VAL A 56 6.46 -1.26 -5.19
N ARG A 57 5.65 -0.23 -5.31
CA ARG A 57 5.51 0.64 -6.46
C ARG A 57 6.82 0.80 -7.25
N HIS A 58 6.86 0.29 -8.46
CA HIS A 58 7.89 0.67 -9.41
C HIS A 58 7.54 2.01 -10.05
N ALA A 59 8.47 2.94 -10.05
CA ALA A 59 8.47 4.06 -10.96
C ALA A 59 8.69 3.52 -12.38
N GLY A 60 7.62 3.15 -13.07
CA GLY A 60 7.66 2.49 -14.38
C GLY A 60 6.26 2.10 -14.83
N ALA A 61 6.16 1.47 -15.98
CA ALA A 61 4.90 1.14 -16.65
C ALA A 61 4.00 0.10 -15.92
N ASN A 62 4.40 -0.40 -14.75
CA ASN A 62 3.63 -1.37 -13.98
C ASN A 62 3.63 -1.03 -12.50
N ASN A 63 2.45 -0.97 -11.92
CA ASN A 63 2.24 -0.82 -10.49
C ASN A 63 1.20 -1.85 -10.04
N ILE A 64 1.57 -2.70 -9.07
CA ILE A 64 0.73 -3.81 -8.63
C ILE A 64 -0.12 -3.48 -7.40
N TRP A 65 0.03 -2.30 -6.80
CA TRP A 65 -0.74 -1.83 -5.65
C TRP A 65 -1.78 -0.80 -6.06
N GLY A 66 -3.01 -0.94 -5.55
CA GLY A 66 -4.07 0.05 -5.52
C GLY A 66 -4.50 0.29 -4.08
N GLY A 67 -4.83 1.53 -3.71
CA GLY A 67 -5.26 1.88 -2.37
C GLY A 67 -4.44 2.98 -1.73
N TYR A 68 -4.38 2.97 -0.41
CA TYR A 68 -3.83 4.06 0.37
C TYR A 68 -2.73 3.61 1.32
N ALA A 69 -1.70 4.45 1.42
CA ALA A 69 -0.66 4.38 2.42
C ALA A 69 -0.55 5.71 3.19
N VAL A 70 -0.11 5.66 4.43
CA VAL A 70 0.27 6.84 5.20
C VAL A 70 1.73 6.75 5.60
N THR A 71 2.45 7.88 5.43
CA THR A 71 3.89 8.02 5.69
C THR A 71 4.18 9.27 6.54
N GLY A 72 5.45 9.51 6.87
CA GLY A 72 5.89 10.70 7.59
C GLY A 72 5.82 10.58 9.11
N GLY A 73 5.60 9.36 9.63
CA GLY A 73 5.57 9.05 11.05
C GLY A 73 6.23 7.72 11.38
N THR A 74 6.05 7.29 12.64
CA THR A 74 6.35 5.93 13.07
C THR A 74 5.04 5.23 13.32
N PHE A 75 4.79 4.14 12.56
CA PHE A 75 3.52 3.43 12.58
C PHE A 75 3.64 2.13 13.36
N ARG A 76 2.75 1.95 14.33
CA ARG A 76 2.73 0.78 15.22
C ARG A 76 1.44 -0.01 15.15
N SER A 77 0.45 0.52 14.44
CA SER A 77 -0.77 -0.21 14.15
C SER A 77 -1.40 0.27 12.86
N VAL A 78 -2.05 -0.66 12.16
CA VAL A 78 -2.95 -0.42 11.05
C VAL A 78 -4.15 -1.34 11.18
N THR A 79 -5.31 -0.86 10.76
CA THR A 79 -6.54 -1.65 10.61
C THR A 79 -7.15 -1.41 9.24
N GLY A 80 -7.88 -2.40 8.75
CA GLY A 80 -8.69 -2.28 7.55
C GLY A 80 -9.69 -3.43 7.50
N ASP A 81 -10.95 -3.09 7.25
CA ASP A 81 -12.03 -4.04 7.08
C ASP A 81 -12.54 -3.95 5.65
N TRP A 82 -13.03 -5.06 5.11
CA TRP A 82 -13.66 -5.07 3.78
C TRP A 82 -14.70 -6.17 3.66
N THR A 83 -15.62 -5.99 2.71
CA THR A 83 -16.49 -7.08 2.26
C THR A 83 -15.81 -7.81 1.11
N VAL A 84 -15.72 -9.12 1.19
CA VAL A 84 -15.09 -9.96 0.16
C VAL A 84 -15.88 -9.84 -1.14
N PRO A 85 -15.28 -9.30 -2.21
CA PRO A 85 -15.99 -9.15 -3.47
C PRO A 85 -16.20 -10.50 -4.16
N ALA A 86 -17.27 -10.61 -4.92
CA ALA A 86 -17.45 -11.71 -5.86
C ALA A 86 -16.54 -11.49 -7.07
N LEU A 87 -15.87 -12.56 -7.55
CA LEU A 87 -15.06 -12.48 -8.75
C LEU A 87 -15.85 -12.94 -9.99
N ASN A 88 -15.75 -12.20 -11.07
CA ASN A 88 -16.18 -12.63 -12.39
C ASN A 88 -15.00 -13.26 -13.15
N CYS A 89 -14.88 -14.57 -13.05
CA CYS A 89 -13.78 -15.33 -13.67
C CYS A 89 -13.98 -15.65 -15.15
N SER A 90 -15.02 -15.13 -15.79
CA SER A 90 -15.28 -15.39 -17.21
C SER A 90 -14.35 -14.60 -18.14
N ALA A 91 -13.83 -13.47 -17.68
CA ALA A 91 -13.02 -12.55 -18.47
C ALA A 91 -11.51 -12.88 -18.38
N THR A 92 -11.01 -13.14 -17.18
CA THR A 92 -9.56 -13.29 -16.94
C THR A 92 -9.30 -14.20 -15.75
N ALA A 93 -8.38 -15.15 -15.89
CA ALA A 93 -7.74 -15.81 -14.77
C ALA A 93 -6.72 -14.84 -14.16
N GLY A 94 -6.60 -14.81 -12.83
CA GLY A 94 -5.67 -13.94 -12.14
C GLY A 94 -5.94 -13.93 -10.64
N ASP A 95 -5.11 -13.23 -9.91
CA ASP A 95 -5.16 -13.16 -8.47
C ASP A 95 -5.14 -11.69 -8.04
N ILE A 96 -6.02 -11.35 -7.12
CA ILE A 96 -6.05 -10.06 -6.43
C ILE A 96 -6.03 -10.31 -4.92
N SER A 97 -5.20 -9.60 -4.20
CA SER A 97 -5.12 -9.67 -2.75
C SER A 97 -5.67 -8.41 -2.12
N PHE A 98 -6.40 -8.54 -1.00
CA PHE A 98 -6.87 -7.43 -0.17
C PHE A 98 -6.25 -7.57 1.21
N TRP A 99 -5.49 -6.55 1.66
CA TRP A 99 -4.71 -6.68 2.87
C TRP A 99 -4.46 -5.35 3.60
N SER A 100 -4.05 -5.46 4.86
CA SER A 100 -3.49 -4.36 5.66
C SER A 100 -2.08 -4.71 6.10
N GLY A 101 -1.19 -3.71 6.14
CA GLY A 101 0.21 -3.92 6.50
C GLY A 101 0.90 -2.69 7.08
N LEU A 102 2.02 -2.95 7.73
CA LEU A 102 3.02 -1.95 8.09
C LEU A 102 4.23 -2.12 7.21
N ASP A 103 4.88 -1.01 6.88
CA ASP A 103 6.05 -0.95 6.00
C ASP A 103 5.77 -1.31 4.53
N GLY A 104 6.80 -1.28 3.67
CA GLY A 104 6.69 -1.60 2.25
C GLY A 104 6.55 -0.39 1.33
N TRP A 105 5.99 0.74 1.78
CA TRP A 105 5.87 1.92 0.92
C TRP A 105 7.23 2.57 0.63
N THR A 106 8.10 2.62 1.64
CA THR A 106 9.44 3.21 1.56
C THR A 106 10.53 2.33 2.19
N SER A 107 10.20 1.10 2.58
CA SER A 107 11.11 0.15 3.23
C SER A 107 11.17 -1.16 2.47
N SER A 108 12.04 -2.06 2.91
CA SER A 108 12.26 -3.38 2.29
C SER A 108 11.63 -4.54 3.07
N THR A 109 10.84 -4.24 4.09
CA THR A 109 10.04 -5.22 4.85
C THR A 109 8.57 -4.86 4.72
N VAL A 110 7.69 -5.86 4.86
CA VAL A 110 6.24 -5.67 4.99
C VAL A 110 5.71 -6.67 5.99
N GLU A 111 5.02 -6.19 6.99
CA GLU A 111 4.32 -6.99 7.97
C GLU A 111 2.83 -6.91 7.68
N GLN A 112 2.27 -7.94 7.04
CA GLN A 112 0.97 -7.85 6.39
C GLN A 112 0.11 -9.10 6.58
N ILE A 113 -1.20 -8.91 6.51
CA ILE A 113 -2.20 -9.97 6.64
C ILE A 113 -3.40 -9.68 5.74
N GLY A 114 -3.90 -10.68 5.05
CA GLY A 114 -4.94 -10.46 4.06
C GLY A 114 -5.57 -11.70 3.48
N LEU A 115 -6.18 -11.52 2.32
CA LEU A 115 -6.95 -12.51 1.59
C LEU A 115 -6.65 -12.43 0.10
N ASP A 116 -6.23 -13.55 -0.52
CA ASP A 116 -6.19 -13.68 -1.97
C ASP A 116 -7.55 -14.10 -2.50
N ALA A 117 -7.99 -13.42 -3.54
CA ALA A 117 -9.16 -13.77 -4.32
C ALA A 117 -8.70 -14.17 -5.73
N VAL A 118 -8.89 -15.43 -6.08
CA VAL A 118 -8.25 -16.09 -7.23
C VAL A 118 -9.28 -16.54 -8.23
N CYS A 119 -9.11 -16.11 -9.48
CA CYS A 119 -9.74 -16.72 -10.65
C CYS A 119 -8.79 -17.75 -11.24
N THR A 120 -9.05 -19.04 -11.01
CA THR A 120 -8.25 -20.11 -11.59
C THR A 120 -8.39 -20.17 -13.11
N ARG A 121 -7.44 -20.81 -13.79
CA ARG A 121 -7.54 -21.05 -15.25
C ARG A 121 -8.75 -21.90 -15.66
N SER A 122 -9.35 -22.64 -14.73
CA SER A 122 -10.58 -23.39 -14.96
C SER A 122 -11.85 -22.59 -14.67
N GLY A 123 -11.75 -21.29 -14.42
CA GLY A 123 -12.88 -20.41 -14.10
C GLY A 123 -13.46 -20.59 -12.68
N LYS A 124 -12.73 -21.24 -11.78
CA LYS A 124 -13.16 -21.39 -10.38
C LYS A 124 -12.65 -20.25 -9.55
N VAL A 125 -13.49 -19.74 -8.65
CA VAL A 125 -13.12 -18.78 -7.62
C VAL A 125 -12.56 -19.52 -6.41
N GLN A 126 -11.47 -18.98 -5.83
CA GLN A 126 -10.90 -19.41 -4.56
C GLN A 126 -10.60 -18.19 -3.71
N TYR A 127 -10.77 -18.31 -2.40
CA TYR A 127 -10.40 -17.31 -1.41
C TYR A 127 -9.45 -17.94 -0.41
N ASN A 128 -8.25 -17.38 -0.29
CA ASN A 128 -7.16 -17.96 0.50
C ASN A 128 -6.65 -16.90 1.50
N PRO A 129 -7.05 -16.98 2.77
CA PRO A 129 -6.52 -16.07 3.79
C PRO A 129 -5.05 -16.39 4.10
N TRP A 130 -4.25 -15.35 4.35
CA TRP A 130 -2.81 -15.49 4.54
C TRP A 130 -2.23 -14.44 5.50
N VAL A 131 -1.00 -14.69 5.98
CA VAL A 131 -0.15 -13.75 6.71
C VAL A 131 1.26 -13.80 6.16
N GLU A 132 1.93 -12.66 6.15
CA GLU A 132 3.32 -12.55 5.72
C GLU A 132 4.12 -11.58 6.58
N MET A 133 5.40 -11.93 6.77
CA MET A 133 6.44 -11.08 7.36
C MET A 133 7.58 -10.99 6.35
N TYR A 134 7.40 -10.19 5.31
CA TYR A 134 8.41 -10.10 4.25
C TYR A 134 9.77 -9.65 4.80
N PRO A 135 10.90 -10.30 4.39
CA PRO A 135 11.07 -11.19 3.24
C PRO A 135 10.85 -12.69 3.49
N ALA A 136 10.19 -13.08 4.59
CA ALA A 136 9.79 -14.47 4.76
C ALA A 136 8.57 -14.77 3.89
N ASN A 137 8.38 -16.05 3.54
CA ASN A 137 7.24 -16.47 2.72
C ASN A 137 5.89 -16.34 3.44
N SER A 138 4.82 -16.07 2.68
CA SER A 138 3.44 -16.11 3.16
C SER A 138 3.08 -17.47 3.75
N ILE A 139 2.21 -17.45 4.75
CA ILE A 139 1.62 -18.63 5.37
C ILE A 139 0.12 -18.54 5.13
N TYR A 140 -0.43 -19.52 4.43
CA TYR A 140 -1.86 -19.61 4.14
C TYR A 140 -2.61 -20.32 5.25
N PHE A 141 -3.83 -19.85 5.51
CA PHE A 141 -4.77 -20.47 6.43
C PHE A 141 -5.75 -21.35 5.66
N THR A 142 -6.41 -22.26 6.35
CA THR A 142 -7.38 -23.19 5.76
C THR A 142 -8.82 -22.84 6.10
N GLU A 143 -9.02 -21.70 6.76
CA GLU A 143 -10.34 -21.21 7.17
C GLU A 143 -11.18 -20.84 5.95
N PRO A 144 -12.48 -21.19 5.96
CA PRO A 144 -13.36 -20.90 4.84
C PRO A 144 -13.64 -19.40 4.73
N VAL A 145 -13.64 -18.90 3.48
CA VAL A 145 -14.05 -17.53 3.13
C VAL A 145 -14.91 -17.60 1.87
N LYS A 146 -15.93 -16.75 1.77
CA LYS A 146 -16.84 -16.64 0.62
C LYS A 146 -17.05 -15.18 0.21
N ALA A 147 -17.47 -14.98 -1.02
CA ALA A 147 -17.96 -13.67 -1.45
C ALA A 147 -19.12 -13.19 -0.54
N GLY A 148 -19.06 -11.93 -0.16
CA GLY A 148 -20.02 -11.31 0.77
C GLY A 148 -19.64 -11.42 2.24
N ASP A 149 -18.63 -12.22 2.60
CA ASP A 149 -18.13 -12.26 3.97
C ASP A 149 -17.46 -10.93 4.36
N THR A 150 -17.51 -10.61 5.64
CA THR A 150 -16.84 -9.42 6.18
C THR A 150 -15.49 -9.83 6.75
N MET A 151 -14.41 -9.28 6.19
CA MET A 151 -13.08 -9.48 6.75
C MET A 151 -12.69 -8.29 7.61
N THR A 152 -12.04 -8.57 8.73
CA THR A 152 -11.40 -7.56 9.57
C THR A 152 -9.94 -7.89 9.75
N SER A 153 -9.07 -6.90 9.60
CA SER A 153 -7.62 -7.09 9.71
C SER A 153 -6.96 -6.06 10.61
N SER A 154 -5.92 -6.48 11.30
CA SER A 154 -5.04 -5.57 12.01
C SER A 154 -3.61 -6.07 12.08
N VAL A 155 -2.67 -5.13 12.00
CA VAL A 155 -1.25 -5.36 12.31
C VAL A 155 -0.85 -4.41 13.41
N THR A 156 -0.26 -4.94 14.47
CA THR A 156 0.20 -4.14 15.63
C THR A 156 1.60 -4.55 16.05
N THR A 157 2.36 -3.60 16.59
CA THR A 157 3.69 -3.88 17.13
C THR A 157 3.94 -3.12 18.42
N ASN A 158 4.76 -3.70 19.29
CA ASN A 158 5.27 -3.03 20.49
C ASN A 158 6.42 -2.05 20.18
N GLY A 159 6.86 -1.99 18.90
CA GLY A 159 7.98 -1.15 18.46
C GLY A 159 9.37 -1.72 18.75
N SER A 160 9.47 -2.93 19.30
CA SER A 160 10.74 -3.63 19.54
C SER A 160 10.93 -4.86 18.62
N GLY A 161 10.21 -4.86 17.49
CA GLY A 161 10.30 -5.90 16.47
C GLY A 161 9.42 -7.13 16.73
N THR A 162 8.46 -7.05 17.65
CA THR A 162 7.41 -8.07 17.80
C THR A 162 6.10 -7.54 17.24
N PHE A 163 5.47 -8.33 16.39
CA PHE A 163 4.23 -8.00 15.70
C PHE A 163 3.14 -8.99 16.06
N THR A 164 1.92 -8.49 16.16
CA THR A 164 0.70 -9.29 16.24
C THR A 164 -0.18 -8.93 15.05
N LEU A 165 -0.47 -9.93 14.22
CA LEU A 165 -1.29 -9.80 13.03
C LEU A 165 -2.57 -10.60 13.26
N VAL A 166 -3.72 -9.98 13.04
CA VAL A 166 -5.03 -10.59 13.25
C VAL A 166 -5.84 -10.46 11.97
N LEU A 167 -6.40 -11.58 11.53
CA LEU A 167 -7.41 -11.64 10.47
C LEU A 167 -8.62 -12.37 11.02
N ALA A 168 -9.78 -11.80 10.85
CA ALA A 168 -11.03 -12.44 11.28
C ALA A 168 -12.10 -12.34 10.19
N ASP A 169 -12.93 -13.36 10.16
CA ASP A 169 -14.17 -13.40 9.41
C ASP A 169 -15.32 -13.65 10.39
N PRO A 170 -15.96 -12.59 10.88
CA PRO A 170 -17.10 -12.72 11.78
C PRO A 170 -18.31 -13.36 11.11
N THR A 171 -18.41 -13.33 9.78
CA THR A 171 -19.50 -13.98 9.03
C THR A 171 -19.39 -15.50 9.11
N GLN A 172 -18.17 -16.04 8.99
CA GLN A 172 -17.88 -17.48 9.13
C GLN A 172 -17.52 -17.87 10.57
N GLY A 173 -17.33 -16.90 11.47
CA GLY A 173 -17.12 -17.13 12.91
C GLY A 173 -15.70 -17.56 13.29
N TRP A 174 -14.66 -17.13 12.56
CA TRP A 174 -13.27 -17.45 12.89
C TRP A 174 -12.38 -16.21 13.07
N THR A 175 -11.32 -16.39 13.83
CA THR A 175 -10.25 -15.39 14.02
C THR A 175 -8.90 -16.10 14.06
N LYS A 176 -7.94 -15.58 13.29
CA LYS A 176 -6.54 -15.99 13.33
C LYS A 176 -5.68 -14.89 13.90
N THR A 177 -4.84 -15.27 14.85
CA THR A 177 -3.83 -14.38 15.43
C THR A 177 -2.44 -14.98 15.19
N TYR A 178 -1.58 -14.17 14.65
CA TYR A 178 -0.18 -14.52 14.37
C TYR A 178 0.74 -13.58 15.13
N THR A 179 1.70 -14.14 15.88
CA THR A 179 2.74 -13.35 16.57
C THR A 179 4.10 -13.73 16.04
N LYS A 180 4.82 -12.75 15.50
CA LYS A 180 6.14 -12.94 14.88
C LYS A 180 7.08 -11.80 15.23
N SER A 181 8.36 -12.04 15.04
CA SER A 181 9.39 -11.02 15.24
C SER A 181 10.10 -10.71 13.94
N LEU A 182 10.23 -9.41 13.66
CA LEU A 182 11.04 -8.85 12.57
C LEU A 182 11.73 -7.57 13.07
N LYS A 183 12.99 -7.70 13.46
CA LYS A 183 13.74 -6.59 14.07
C LYS A 183 14.18 -5.53 13.06
N SER A 184 14.18 -5.86 11.76
CA SER A 184 14.55 -4.96 10.66
C SER A 184 13.40 -4.10 10.16
N ALA A 185 12.19 -4.23 10.72
CA ALA A 185 11.04 -3.42 10.38
C ALA A 185 11.34 -1.93 10.60
N ALA A 186 11.02 -1.10 9.62
CA ALA A 186 11.30 0.33 9.64
C ALA A 186 10.21 1.14 10.35
N LEU A 187 8.99 0.61 10.40
CA LEU A 187 7.78 1.25 10.93
C LEU A 187 7.50 2.61 10.26
N SER A 188 7.81 2.70 8.96
CA SER A 188 7.86 3.96 8.20
C SER A 188 6.55 4.27 7.44
N SER A 189 5.69 3.29 7.31
CA SER A 189 4.39 3.44 6.64
C SER A 189 3.34 2.48 7.20
N ALA A 190 2.06 2.74 6.89
CA ALA A 190 0.93 1.86 7.14
C ALA A 190 0.02 1.88 5.92
N GLU A 191 -0.46 0.70 5.47
CA GLU A 191 -1.13 0.52 4.19
C GLU A 191 -2.42 -0.30 4.32
N VAL A 192 -3.39 0.05 3.44
CA VAL A 192 -4.56 -0.79 3.13
C VAL A 192 -4.68 -0.83 1.61
N ILE A 193 -4.53 -2.04 1.05
CA ILE A 193 -4.18 -2.25 -0.36
C ILE A 193 -5.03 -3.35 -1.00
N ALA A 194 -5.31 -3.14 -2.29
CA ALA A 194 -5.63 -4.20 -3.25
C ALA A 194 -4.41 -4.42 -4.14
N GLU A 195 -3.90 -5.64 -4.21
CA GLU A 195 -2.67 -5.98 -4.92
C GLU A 195 -2.91 -7.03 -6.00
N ALA A 196 -2.52 -6.72 -7.25
CA ALA A 196 -2.54 -7.72 -8.32
C ALA A 196 -1.34 -8.66 -8.18
N ILE A 197 -1.63 -9.94 -7.95
CA ILE A 197 -0.63 -10.96 -7.74
C ILE A 197 -0.32 -11.67 -9.06
N GLY A 198 0.96 -11.87 -9.35
CA GLY A 198 1.36 -12.55 -10.58
C GLY A 198 2.84 -12.41 -10.88
N SER A 199 3.27 -12.94 -12.04
CA SER A 199 4.64 -12.73 -12.48
C SER A 199 4.86 -11.23 -12.76
N GLN A 200 6.02 -10.72 -12.41
CA GLN A 200 6.41 -9.31 -12.55
C GLN A 200 6.18 -8.72 -13.94
N SER A 201 6.04 -9.55 -14.96
CA SER A 201 5.88 -9.11 -16.34
C SER A 201 4.42 -8.83 -16.74
N VAL A 202 3.44 -9.43 -16.06
CA VAL A 202 2.02 -9.28 -16.42
C VAL A 202 1.15 -9.47 -15.18
N PRO A 203 0.90 -8.44 -14.35
CA PRO A 203 -0.13 -8.52 -13.34
C PRO A 203 -1.47 -8.74 -14.05
N LEU A 204 -2.17 -9.82 -13.70
CA LEU A 204 -3.53 -10.09 -14.15
C LEU A 204 -4.46 -9.76 -13.01
N CYS A 205 -5.30 -8.75 -13.20
CA CYS A 205 -6.28 -8.31 -12.25
C CYS A 205 -7.64 -8.94 -12.61
N PRO A 206 -8.14 -9.94 -11.87
CA PRO A 206 -9.47 -10.48 -12.14
C PRO A 206 -10.53 -9.43 -11.85
N ASP A 207 -11.65 -9.52 -12.55
CA ASP A 207 -12.80 -8.65 -12.35
C ASP A 207 -13.44 -8.93 -10.98
N PHE A 208 -13.24 -8.00 -10.05
CA PHE A 208 -13.84 -8.03 -8.72
C PHE A 208 -14.92 -6.95 -8.54
N ASP A 209 -15.34 -6.28 -9.64
CA ASP A 209 -16.24 -5.14 -9.66
C ASP A 209 -15.72 -4.00 -8.78
N SER A 210 -15.95 -4.09 -7.48
CA SER A 210 -15.44 -3.13 -6.52
C SER A 210 -15.24 -3.76 -5.14
N VAL A 211 -14.35 -3.19 -4.35
CA VAL A 211 -14.18 -3.48 -2.93
C VAL A 211 -14.32 -2.19 -2.13
N GLN A 212 -15.08 -2.23 -1.03
CA GLN A 212 -15.17 -1.13 -0.08
C GLN A 212 -14.32 -1.44 1.13
N PHE A 213 -13.28 -0.65 1.36
CA PHE A 213 -12.54 -0.65 2.61
C PHE A 213 -13.19 0.29 3.63
N SER A 214 -13.19 -0.12 4.87
CA SER A 214 -13.71 0.63 6.02
C SER A 214 -12.84 0.42 7.25
N ASN A 215 -13.08 1.17 8.31
CA ASN A 215 -12.29 1.10 9.55
C ASN A 215 -10.77 1.24 9.32
N VAL A 216 -10.39 1.99 8.26
CA VAL A 216 -9.01 2.24 7.86
C VAL A 216 -8.38 3.23 8.83
N THR A 217 -7.48 2.73 9.68
CA THR A 217 -6.78 3.56 10.68
C THR A 217 -5.30 3.21 10.76
N ALA A 218 -4.49 4.19 11.15
CA ALA A 218 -3.09 4.01 11.53
C ALA A 218 -2.86 4.66 12.90
N ASN A 219 -2.20 3.96 13.81
CA ASN A 219 -2.01 4.40 15.19
C ASN A 219 -3.32 4.83 15.89
N GLY A 220 -4.44 4.19 15.56
CA GLY A 220 -5.76 4.49 16.09
C GLY A 220 -6.40 5.78 15.58
N SER A 221 -5.85 6.40 14.55
CA SER A 221 -6.34 7.63 13.91
C SER A 221 -6.63 7.42 12.43
N THR A 222 -7.39 8.32 11.81
CA THR A 222 -7.53 8.33 10.34
C THR A 222 -6.16 8.52 9.68
N PHE A 223 -5.96 8.02 8.47
CA PHE A 223 -4.70 8.21 7.73
C PHE A 223 -4.34 9.69 7.59
N ALA A 224 -5.34 10.55 7.34
CA ALA A 224 -5.13 12.00 7.24
C ALA A 224 -4.63 12.66 8.54
N ALA A 225 -5.00 12.11 9.70
CA ALA A 225 -4.52 12.58 11.01
C ALA A 225 -3.19 11.92 11.41
N ALA A 226 -2.86 10.75 10.85
CA ALA A 226 -1.67 9.99 11.22
C ALA A 226 -0.41 10.45 10.47
N GLY A 227 -0.54 11.06 9.29
CA GLY A 227 0.62 11.51 8.50
C GLY A 227 0.29 11.97 7.09
N THR A 228 1.25 11.80 6.18
CA THR A 228 1.08 12.13 4.76
C THR A 228 0.39 10.98 4.05
N VAL A 229 -0.81 11.24 3.52
CA VAL A 229 -1.59 10.26 2.77
C VAL A 229 -1.05 10.16 1.34
N ASN A 230 -0.83 8.93 0.90
CA ASN A 230 -0.43 8.58 -0.45
C ASN A 230 -1.48 7.65 -1.06
N THR A 231 -1.70 7.72 -2.36
CA THR A 231 -2.59 6.84 -3.10
C THR A 231 -1.91 6.30 -4.33
N THR A 232 -2.34 5.13 -4.79
CA THR A 232 -1.80 4.48 -5.98
C THR A 232 -2.85 3.57 -6.60
N ASN A 233 -2.93 3.51 -7.92
CA ASN A 233 -3.80 2.60 -8.65
C ASN A 233 -2.98 1.45 -9.23
N LEU A 234 -3.58 0.28 -9.36
CA LEU A 234 -3.00 -0.80 -10.16
C LEU A 234 -2.82 -0.32 -11.60
N GLU A 235 -1.64 -0.55 -12.16
CA GLU A 235 -1.31 -0.08 -13.51
C GLU A 235 -0.48 -1.12 -14.26
N ARG A 236 -0.80 -1.32 -15.54
CA ARG A 236 -0.05 -2.16 -16.46
C ARG A 236 0.19 -1.44 -17.78
N ASN A 237 1.46 -1.25 -18.14
CA ASN A 237 1.87 -0.59 -19.39
C ASN A 237 1.21 0.78 -19.61
N GLY A 238 1.05 1.58 -18.54
CA GLY A 238 0.42 2.90 -18.61
C GLY A 238 -1.12 2.86 -18.60
N VAL A 239 -1.73 1.69 -18.40
CA VAL A 239 -3.19 1.53 -18.30
C VAL A 239 -3.56 1.20 -16.87
N PHE A 240 -4.44 2.01 -16.27
CA PHE A 240 -4.97 1.75 -14.94
C PHE A 240 -5.90 0.54 -14.96
N LEU A 241 -5.62 -0.45 -14.12
CA LEU A 241 -6.44 -1.64 -13.94
C LEU A 241 -7.51 -1.42 -12.86
N THR A 242 -7.26 -0.48 -11.96
CA THR A 242 -8.20 -0.07 -10.90
C THR A 242 -8.26 1.43 -10.76
N GLN A 243 -9.31 1.90 -10.10
CA GLN A 243 -9.47 3.30 -9.71
C GLN A 243 -9.81 3.37 -8.22
N ASP A 244 -8.94 4.01 -7.45
CA ASP A 244 -9.22 4.34 -6.07
C ASP A 244 -10.23 5.48 -5.99
N GLY A 245 -11.29 5.29 -5.19
CA GLY A 245 -12.16 6.38 -4.80
C GLY A 245 -11.57 7.19 -3.65
N ALA A 246 -12.15 8.34 -3.37
CA ALA A 246 -11.64 9.23 -2.33
C ALA A 246 -11.67 8.59 -0.94
N LEU A 247 -10.56 8.70 -0.20
CA LEU A 247 -10.50 8.35 1.22
C LEU A 247 -11.30 9.39 2.03
N THR A 248 -12.43 8.97 2.57
CA THR A 248 -13.32 9.80 3.37
C THR A 248 -13.40 9.25 4.79
N GLY A 249 -12.86 9.99 5.76
CA GLY A 249 -12.73 9.51 7.14
C GLY A 249 -11.85 8.26 7.22
N THR A 250 -12.48 7.10 7.43
CA THR A 250 -11.82 5.79 7.53
C THR A 250 -12.24 4.83 6.42
N SER A 251 -12.73 5.33 5.27
CA SER A 251 -13.30 4.47 4.22
C SER A 251 -12.94 4.95 2.84
N PHE A 252 -12.72 4.00 1.93
CA PHE A 252 -12.55 4.26 0.49
C PHE A 252 -12.92 3.03 -0.34
N PRO A 253 -13.47 3.22 -1.54
CA PRO A 253 -13.66 2.13 -2.50
C PRO A 253 -12.47 2.00 -3.44
N ILE A 254 -12.28 0.81 -3.99
CA ILE A 254 -11.47 0.56 -5.19
C ILE A 254 -12.36 -0.12 -6.21
N SER A 255 -12.41 0.43 -7.41
CA SER A 255 -13.18 -0.15 -8.53
C SER A 255 -12.24 -0.79 -9.54
N TRP A 256 -12.62 -1.96 -10.02
CA TRP A 256 -11.97 -2.62 -11.13
C TRP A 256 -12.29 -1.90 -12.44
N LEU A 257 -11.33 -1.77 -13.35
CA LEU A 257 -11.50 -1.12 -14.65
C LEU A 257 -11.21 -2.08 -15.80
N HIS A 258 -10.12 -2.83 -15.72
CA HIS A 258 -9.60 -3.69 -16.78
C HIS A 258 -8.85 -4.91 -16.22
N ALA A 259 -8.71 -5.96 -17.08
CA ALA A 259 -7.88 -7.14 -16.83
C ALA A 259 -6.45 -6.94 -17.36
#